data_e44eef032d6e35a4cc8c65000e2dc8c4
#
_entry.id   e44eef032d6e35a4cc8c65000e2dc8c4
#
_cell.length_a   1.000
_cell.length_b   1.000
_cell.length_c   1.000
_cell.angle_alpha   90.00
_cell.angle_beta   90.00
_cell.angle_gamma   90.00
#
_symmetry.space_group_name_H-M   'P 1'
#
loop_
_entity.id
_entity.type
_entity.pdbx_description
1 polymer ?
#
loop_
_entity_poly.entity_id
_entity_poly.type
_entity_poly.pdbx_seq_one_letter_code
_entity_poly.pdbx_strand_id
1 'polypeptide(L)'
;ACPYNARSFNWEEPVRDVDFNYGDAEVPVRPRGVAEKCTLCRERTDRGEEPMCVVCCPAHARIFGDLDDPDSEISRYLEGRETFVLGEEHGTHPKVLYLRSTRGVEDASALLDAAGVGTAMGTDGE
;
A
#
# COMPACT_ATOMS: atom_id res chain seq x y z
N ALA A 1 3.95 16.01 10.59
CA ALA A 1 2.97 14.98 10.89
C ALA A 1 2.59 14.26 9.59
N CYS A 2 2.55 12.94 9.60
CA CYS A 2 2.17 12.13 8.43
C CYS A 2 0.66 11.87 8.46
N PRO A 3 -0.13 12.28 7.44
CA PRO A 3 -1.58 12.08 7.45
C PRO A 3 -1.97 10.59 7.35
N TYR A 4 -1.05 9.73 6.89
CA TYR A 4 -1.26 8.28 6.76
C TYR A 4 -0.87 7.48 8.01
N ASN A 5 -0.37 8.15 9.05
CA ASN A 5 0.19 7.51 10.25
C ASN A 5 1.25 6.42 9.92
N ALA A 6 2.00 6.62 8.84
CA ALA A 6 2.97 5.66 8.31
C ALA A 6 4.41 5.91 8.79
N ARG A 7 4.57 6.76 9.80
CA ARG A 7 5.86 7.06 10.41
C ARG A 7 5.81 6.75 11.89
N SER A 8 6.83 6.07 12.37
CA SER A 8 7.08 5.84 13.79
C SER A 8 8.32 6.60 14.25
N PHE A 9 8.44 6.82 15.54
CA PHE A 9 9.60 7.46 16.13
C PHE A 9 10.09 6.62 17.32
N ASN A 10 11.38 6.33 17.35
CA ASN A 10 12.00 5.53 18.40
C ASN A 10 12.30 6.40 19.63
N TRP A 11 11.36 6.47 20.55
CA TRP A 11 11.50 7.22 21.80
C TRP A 11 12.47 6.56 22.78
N GLU A 12 12.57 5.25 22.72
CA GLU A 12 13.41 4.42 23.58
C GLU A 12 14.40 3.62 22.75
N GLU A 13 15.44 3.10 23.38
CA GLU A 13 16.37 2.19 22.73
C GLU A 13 15.65 0.89 22.37
N PRO A 14 15.76 0.40 21.15
CA PRO A 14 15.12 -0.86 20.76
C PRO A 14 15.61 -2.03 21.61
N VAL A 15 14.68 -2.76 22.19
CA VAL A 15 14.98 -3.97 22.99
C VAL A 15 15.47 -5.06 22.05
N ARG A 16 16.58 -5.69 22.42
CA ARG A 16 17.15 -6.84 21.72
C ARG A 16 17.31 -7.98 22.69
N ASP A 17 16.52 -9.01 22.49
CA ASP A 17 16.50 -10.16 23.38
C ASP A 17 17.51 -11.24 22.97
N VAL A 18 18.21 -11.08 21.85
CA VAL A 18 19.14 -12.07 21.27
C VAL A 18 20.36 -11.39 20.68
N ASP A 19 21.47 -12.12 20.70
CA ASP A 19 22.78 -11.68 20.21
C ASP A 19 22.96 -11.92 18.70
N PHE A 20 21.88 -12.00 17.93
CA PHE A 20 21.94 -12.18 16.49
C PHE A 20 21.01 -11.21 15.75
N ASN A 21 21.32 -10.93 14.48
CA ASN A 21 20.47 -10.12 13.64
C ASN A 21 19.22 -10.87 13.20
N TYR A 22 18.06 -10.24 13.36
CA TYR A 22 16.82 -10.70 12.73
C TYR A 22 16.81 -10.29 11.25
N GLY A 23 16.71 -11.25 10.35
CA GLY A 23 16.58 -10.97 8.94
C GLY A 23 17.91 -10.63 8.24
N ASP A 24 17.86 -9.69 7.31
CA ASP A 24 19.00 -9.31 6.49
C ASP A 24 20.05 -8.53 7.29
N ALA A 25 21.31 -8.99 7.25
CA ALA A 25 22.42 -8.36 7.98
C ALA A 25 22.77 -6.95 7.46
N GLU A 26 22.37 -6.62 6.24
CA GLU A 26 22.59 -5.29 5.66
C GLU A 26 21.57 -4.24 6.16
N VAL A 27 20.50 -4.69 6.79
CA VAL A 27 19.54 -3.76 7.40
C VAL A 27 20.13 -3.18 8.69
N PRO A 28 20.43 -1.87 8.73
CA PRO A 28 21.06 -1.26 9.88
C PRO A 28 20.10 -1.25 11.07
N VAL A 29 20.68 -1.44 12.23
CA VAL A 29 19.95 -1.25 13.48
C VAL A 29 19.63 0.21 13.66
N ARG A 30 18.38 0.49 13.93
CA ARG A 30 17.91 1.85 14.15
C ARG A 30 18.04 2.25 15.61
N PRO A 31 18.75 3.35 15.90
CA PRO A 31 18.94 3.82 17.27
C PRO A 31 17.71 4.58 17.79
N ARG A 32 17.74 4.91 19.05
CA ARG A 32 16.83 5.87 19.66
C ARG A 32 16.92 7.24 18.96
N GLY A 33 15.81 7.98 18.92
CA GLY A 33 15.76 9.36 18.42
C GLY A 33 15.62 9.49 16.91
N VAL A 34 15.31 8.42 16.21
CA VAL A 34 15.10 8.45 14.75
C VAL A 34 13.64 8.22 14.36
N ALA A 35 13.22 8.87 13.29
CA ALA A 35 11.94 8.62 12.66
C ALA A 35 12.07 7.54 11.59
N GLU A 36 11.17 6.60 11.58
CA GLU A 36 11.18 5.45 10.67
C GLU A 36 9.96 5.43 9.76
N LYS A 37 10.15 4.89 8.58
CA LYS A 37 9.09 4.55 7.63
C LYS A 37 9.53 3.39 6.77
N CYS A 38 8.62 2.85 5.96
CA CYS A 38 8.97 1.88 4.92
C CYS A 38 10.05 2.43 3.99
N THR A 39 11.11 1.65 3.76
CA THR A 39 12.24 1.96 2.86
C THR A 39 12.08 1.29 1.49
N LEU A 40 10.97 0.60 1.23
CA LEU A 40 10.75 -0.28 0.08
C LEU A 40 11.77 -1.44 0.02
N CYS A 41 12.25 -1.90 1.17
CA CYS A 41 13.29 -2.92 1.28
C CYS A 41 14.52 -2.57 0.42
N ARG A 42 15.07 -1.37 0.64
CA ARG A 42 16.17 -0.82 -0.16
C ARG A 42 17.31 -1.82 -0.35
N GLU A 43 17.65 -2.55 0.68
CA GLU A 43 18.69 -3.56 0.68
C GLU A 43 18.44 -4.67 -0.36
N ARG A 44 17.16 -4.99 -0.58
CA ARG A 44 16.75 -5.97 -1.60
C ARG A 44 16.66 -5.33 -2.98
N THR A 45 16.04 -4.17 -3.07
CA THR A 45 15.84 -3.48 -4.37
C THR A 45 17.16 -3.03 -4.99
N ASP A 46 18.16 -2.65 -4.19
CA ASP A 46 19.51 -2.33 -4.67
C ASP A 46 20.22 -3.58 -5.27
N ARG A 47 19.79 -4.80 -4.90
CA ARG A 47 20.25 -6.06 -5.50
C ARG A 47 19.39 -6.54 -6.69
N GLY A 48 18.39 -5.75 -7.08
CA GLY A 48 17.43 -6.13 -8.12
C GLY A 48 16.38 -7.14 -7.67
N GLU A 49 16.19 -7.30 -6.35
CA GLU A 49 15.16 -8.17 -5.78
C GLU A 49 13.89 -7.38 -5.48
N GLU A 50 12.74 -8.06 -5.48
CA GLU A 50 11.49 -7.43 -5.08
C GLU A 50 11.42 -7.19 -3.57
N PRO A 51 10.67 -6.13 -3.13
CA PRO A 51 10.37 -5.93 -1.72
C PRO A 51 9.69 -7.15 -1.09
N MET A 52 10.04 -7.46 0.15
CA MET A 52 9.52 -8.65 0.83
C MET A 52 7.99 -8.69 0.91
N CYS A 53 7.33 -7.54 1.06
CA CYS A 53 5.87 -7.49 1.10
C CYS A 53 5.20 -7.84 -0.25
N VAL A 54 5.92 -7.75 -1.36
CA VAL A 54 5.48 -8.22 -2.69
C VAL A 54 5.64 -9.73 -2.74
N VAL A 55 6.84 -10.22 -2.44
CA VAL A 55 7.18 -11.65 -2.46
C VAL A 55 6.25 -12.47 -1.53
N CYS A 56 5.96 -11.96 -0.34
CA CYS A 56 5.12 -12.65 0.65
C CYS A 56 3.61 -12.48 0.42
N CYS A 57 3.19 -11.82 -0.65
CA CYS A 57 1.76 -11.60 -0.91
C CYS A 57 1.12 -12.82 -1.61
N PRO A 58 0.35 -13.67 -0.91
CA PRO A 58 -0.20 -14.89 -1.53
C PRO A 58 -1.26 -14.60 -2.60
N ALA A 59 -1.86 -13.41 -2.54
CA ALA A 59 -2.85 -12.97 -3.52
C ALA A 59 -2.23 -12.27 -4.74
N HIS A 60 -0.90 -12.08 -4.77
CA HIS A 60 -0.19 -11.28 -5.78
C HIS A 60 -0.85 -9.92 -6.04
N ALA A 61 -1.39 -9.31 -4.97
CA ALA A 61 -2.12 -8.04 -5.03
C ALA A 61 -1.19 -6.81 -4.96
N ARG A 62 0.11 -7.04 -4.91
CA ARG A 62 1.11 -5.98 -4.83
C ARG A 62 2.08 -6.13 -5.98
N ILE A 63 2.25 -5.05 -6.73
CA ILE A 63 3.20 -4.96 -7.83
C ILE A 63 4.16 -3.83 -7.49
N PHE A 64 5.43 -4.08 -7.70
CA PHE A 64 6.50 -3.13 -7.47
C PHE A 64 7.25 -2.87 -8.77
N GLY A 65 7.66 -1.63 -8.99
CA GLY A 65 8.47 -1.27 -10.14
C GLY A 65 8.70 0.23 -10.24
N ASP A 66 9.39 0.61 -11.29
CA ASP A 66 9.66 2.01 -11.62
C ASP A 66 8.52 2.57 -12.45
N LEU A 67 7.86 3.61 -11.94
CA LEU A 67 6.77 4.31 -12.66
C LEU A 67 7.29 5.27 -13.73
N ASP A 68 8.57 5.62 -13.68
CA ASP A 68 9.20 6.50 -14.66
C ASP A 68 9.74 5.72 -15.86
N ASP A 69 9.84 4.39 -15.75
CA ASP A 69 10.18 3.49 -16.85
C ASP A 69 8.91 2.96 -17.54
N PRO A 70 8.64 3.35 -18.80
CA PRO A 70 7.46 2.91 -19.54
C PRO A 70 7.47 1.40 -19.85
N ASP A 71 8.65 0.78 -19.89
CA ASP A 71 8.81 -0.65 -20.16
C ASP A 71 8.76 -1.51 -18.88
N SER A 72 8.64 -0.89 -17.72
CA SER A 72 8.51 -1.61 -16.45
C SER A 72 7.21 -2.42 -16.38
N GLU A 73 7.22 -3.48 -15.58
CA GLU A 73 6.04 -4.32 -15.37
C GLU A 73 4.87 -3.51 -14.81
N ILE A 74 5.15 -2.60 -13.85
CA ILE A 74 4.11 -1.78 -13.22
C ILE A 74 3.50 -0.80 -14.23
N SER A 75 4.29 -0.19 -15.10
CA SER A 75 3.80 0.75 -16.12
C SER A 75 2.87 0.05 -17.10
N ARG A 76 3.27 -1.13 -17.60
CA ARG A 76 2.42 -1.97 -18.46
C ARG A 76 1.17 -2.47 -17.74
N TYR A 77 1.29 -2.80 -16.45
CA TYR A 77 0.14 -3.25 -15.66
C TYR A 77 -0.88 -2.14 -15.43
N LEU A 78 -0.45 -0.89 -15.32
CA LEU A 78 -1.33 0.26 -15.13
C LEU A 78 -2.00 0.75 -16.42
N GLU A 79 -1.51 0.33 -17.57
CA GLU A 79 -2.04 0.75 -18.87
C GLU A 79 -3.54 0.42 -18.99
N GLY A 80 -4.34 1.45 -19.25
CA GLY A 80 -5.78 1.33 -19.40
C GLY A 80 -6.55 1.03 -18.09
N ARG A 81 -5.91 1.10 -16.92
CA ARG A 81 -6.55 0.85 -15.62
C ARG A 81 -6.76 2.13 -14.85
N GLU A 82 -7.91 2.27 -14.23
CA GLU A 82 -8.21 3.40 -13.35
C GLU A 82 -7.56 3.18 -11.98
N THR A 83 -6.78 4.15 -11.56
CA THR A 83 -6.10 4.16 -10.26
C THR A 83 -6.58 5.30 -9.38
N PHE A 84 -6.38 5.16 -8.09
CA PHE A 84 -6.57 6.23 -7.12
C PHE A 84 -5.48 6.20 -6.05
N VAL A 85 -5.31 7.30 -5.33
CA VAL A 85 -4.42 7.42 -4.19
C VAL A 85 -5.22 7.70 -2.92
N LEU A 86 -4.70 7.28 -1.77
CA LEU A 86 -5.32 7.61 -0.49
C LEU A 86 -4.93 9.03 -0.06
N GLY A 87 -5.88 9.77 0.52
CA GLY A 87 -5.62 11.09 1.07
C GLY A 87 -5.17 12.11 0.03
N GLU A 88 -5.75 12.08 -1.17
CA GLU A 88 -5.42 13.00 -2.27
C GLU A 88 -5.56 14.47 -1.84
N GLU A 89 -6.53 14.75 -0.97
CA GLU A 89 -6.81 16.06 -0.40
C GLU A 89 -5.65 16.66 0.40
N HIS A 90 -4.70 15.82 0.83
CA HIS A 90 -3.51 16.28 1.56
C HIS A 90 -2.38 16.79 0.65
N GLY A 91 -2.48 16.61 -0.66
CA GLY A 91 -1.48 17.05 -1.64
C GLY A 91 -0.07 16.44 -1.45
N THR A 92 0.00 15.25 -0.85
CA THR A 92 1.29 14.59 -0.52
C THR A 92 1.88 13.77 -1.65
N HIS A 93 1.14 13.59 -2.73
CA HIS A 93 1.55 12.83 -3.93
C HIS A 93 2.14 11.44 -3.60
N PRO A 94 1.38 10.55 -2.91
CA PRO A 94 1.87 9.22 -2.55
C PRO A 94 2.19 8.40 -3.80
N LYS A 95 3.19 7.53 -3.69
CA LYS A 95 3.62 6.63 -4.77
C LYS A 95 2.96 5.24 -4.70
N VAL A 96 2.03 5.05 -3.76
CA VAL A 96 1.21 3.86 -3.69
C VAL A 96 -0.09 4.13 -4.43
N LEU A 97 -0.28 3.45 -5.54
CA LEU A 97 -1.47 3.52 -6.37
C LEU A 97 -2.37 2.34 -6.04
N TYR A 98 -3.66 2.59 -5.97
CA TYR A 98 -4.68 1.56 -5.77
C TYR A 98 -5.51 1.42 -7.03
N LEU A 99 -5.78 0.18 -7.41
CA LEU A 99 -6.72 -0.11 -8.49
C LEU A 99 -8.14 -0.18 -7.95
N ARG A 100 -9.08 0.37 -8.68
CA ARG A 100 -10.50 0.11 -8.41
C ARG A 100 -10.82 -1.32 -8.82
N SER A 101 -11.38 -2.08 -7.88
CA SER A 101 -11.94 -3.38 -8.21
C SER A 101 -13.22 -3.18 -8.98
N THR A 102 -13.26 -3.62 -10.22
CA THR A 102 -14.49 -3.65 -11.02
C THR A 102 -15.41 -4.80 -10.61
N ARG A 103 -14.89 -5.80 -9.90
CA ARG A 103 -15.66 -6.99 -9.49
C ARG A 103 -16.66 -6.75 -8.37
N GLY A 104 -16.53 -5.68 -7.61
CA GLY A 104 -17.35 -5.49 -6.40
C GLY A 104 -18.61 -4.66 -6.61
N VAL A 105 -18.69 -3.87 -7.67
CA VAL A 105 -19.79 -2.91 -7.84
C VAL A 105 -20.95 -3.57 -8.60
N GLU A 106 -20.66 -4.35 -9.63
CA GLU A 106 -21.68 -5.07 -10.39
C GLU A 106 -22.27 -6.23 -9.59
N ASP A 107 -21.42 -7.01 -8.89
CA ASP A 107 -21.86 -8.10 -8.02
C ASP A 107 -22.60 -7.61 -6.78
N ALA A 108 -22.21 -6.49 -6.19
CA ALA A 108 -22.90 -5.92 -5.03
C ALA A 108 -24.28 -5.36 -5.42
N SER A 109 -24.39 -4.73 -6.57
CA SER A 109 -25.68 -4.27 -7.10
C SER A 109 -26.63 -5.44 -7.37
N ALA A 110 -26.14 -6.49 -8.03
CA ALA A 110 -26.91 -7.69 -8.29
C ALA A 110 -27.33 -8.43 -7.01
N LEU A 111 -26.48 -8.44 -5.99
CA LEU A 111 -26.80 -9.04 -4.68
C LEU A 111 -27.83 -8.22 -3.89
N LEU A 112 -27.76 -6.88 -3.98
CA LEU A 112 -28.74 -6.00 -3.34
C LEU A 112 -30.11 -6.11 -4.02
N ASP A 113 -30.15 -6.21 -5.33
CA ASP A 113 -31.37 -6.43 -6.09
C ASP A 113 -31.97 -7.82 -5.81
N ALA A 114 -31.15 -8.85 -5.70
CA ALA A 114 -31.58 -10.20 -5.34
C ALA A 114 -32.05 -10.33 -3.88
N ALA A 115 -31.51 -9.51 -2.97
CA ALA A 115 -31.91 -9.46 -1.58
C ALA A 115 -33.18 -8.62 -1.32
N GLY A 116 -33.73 -7.96 -2.34
CA GLY A 116 -34.95 -7.15 -2.22
C GLY A 116 -34.78 -5.92 -1.32
N VAL A 117 -33.54 -5.47 -1.07
CA VAL A 117 -33.25 -4.26 -0.33
C VAL A 117 -33.38 -3.08 -1.28
N GLY A 118 -34.63 -2.70 -1.58
CA GLY A 118 -34.91 -1.52 -2.36
C GLY A 118 -34.38 -0.29 -1.61
N THR A 119 -33.60 0.53 -2.32
CA THR A 119 -33.24 1.89 -1.93
C THR A 119 -34.48 2.76 -1.88
N ALA A 120 -35.21 2.71 -0.77
CA ALA A 120 -36.19 3.72 -0.45
C ALA A 120 -35.47 4.98 0.02
N MET A 121 -34.90 5.74 -0.90
CA MET A 121 -34.67 7.15 -0.65
C MET A 121 -36.01 7.86 -0.86
N GLY A 122 -36.73 8.04 0.24
CA GLY A 122 -37.87 8.93 0.29
C GLY A 122 -37.43 10.36 0.03
N THR A 123 -37.79 10.86 -1.12
CA THR A 123 -37.89 12.31 -1.36
C THR A 123 -39.18 12.77 -0.73
N ASP A 124 -39.17 13.19 0.52
CA ASP A 124 -40.23 14.01 1.06
C ASP A 124 -39.75 15.45 1.04
N GLY A 125 -40.20 16.16 0.02
CA GLY A 125 -40.21 17.59 -0.02
C GLY A 125 -41.39 18.14 0.82
N GLU A 126 -41.09 19.13 1.59
CA GLU A 126 -41.92 20.38 1.79
C GLU A 126 -41.09 21.37 2.58
#